data_6922edc0b4f1eb8e6f26ffef36143549
#
_entry.id   6922edc0b4f1eb8e6f26ffef36143549
#
_cell.length_a   1.000
_cell.length_b   1.000
_cell.length_c   1.000
_cell.angle_alpha   90.00
_cell.angle_beta   90.00
_cell.angle_gamma   90.00
#
_symmetry.space_group_name_H-M   'P 1'
#
loop_
_entity.id
_entity.type
_entity.pdbx_description
1 polymer ?
#
loop_
_entity_poly.entity_id
_entity_poly.type
_entity_poly.pdbx_seq_one_letter_code
_entity_poly.pdbx_strand_id
1 'polypeptide(L)'
;TIICAVSALCIVTTLNGFEYKRPSSLNKIMFSGEVMPIKHLNAWRVQYPDAMFVNLYGPTEITCNCTYYIIDREFGLDEKLPMGKPFANERVFRLDDEDKLVDAGRPGELGEICVSGTAVTMGYLRNPEKTAAAFVQNPLNDRYLETIYRTGDLVYYSEDGELFFSSR
;
A
#
# COMPACT_ATOMS: atom_id res chain seq x y z
N THR A 1 -15.71 8.96 -8.84
CA THR A 1 -14.64 8.14 -8.23
C THR A 1 -14.06 7.22 -9.28
N ILE A 2 -12.73 7.07 -9.28
CA ILE A 2 -12.02 5.97 -9.94
C ILE A 2 -11.13 5.24 -8.94
N ILE A 3 -10.96 3.94 -9.15
CA ILE A 3 -9.97 3.09 -8.47
C ILE A 3 -9.24 2.34 -9.58
N CYS A 4 -7.93 2.46 -9.66
CA CYS A 4 -7.16 1.86 -10.76
C CYS A 4 -5.71 1.56 -10.37
N ALA A 5 -5.02 0.81 -11.23
CA ALA A 5 -3.58 0.65 -11.12
C ALA A 5 -2.85 1.97 -11.40
N VAL A 6 -1.69 2.17 -10.77
CA VAL A 6 -0.79 3.32 -11.02
C VAL A 6 -0.46 3.45 -12.50
N SER A 7 -0.17 2.33 -13.17
CA SER A 7 0.12 2.29 -14.62
C SER A 7 -0.99 2.92 -15.47
N ALA A 8 -2.27 2.75 -15.11
CA ALA A 8 -3.37 3.36 -15.84
C ALA A 8 -3.32 4.90 -15.78
N LEU A 9 -3.02 5.47 -14.60
CA LEU A 9 -2.84 6.93 -14.46
C LEU A 9 -1.63 7.44 -15.23
N CYS A 10 -0.54 6.68 -15.21
CA CYS A 10 0.68 7.01 -15.96
C CYS A 10 0.43 7.00 -17.49
N ILE A 11 -0.34 6.03 -18.01
CA ILE A 11 -0.70 5.95 -19.42
C ILE A 11 -1.49 7.19 -19.86
N VAL A 12 -2.51 7.59 -19.10
CA VAL A 12 -3.33 8.77 -19.41
C VAL A 12 -2.46 10.02 -19.56
N THR A 13 -1.53 10.24 -18.63
CA THR A 13 -0.65 11.41 -18.68
C THR A 13 0.40 11.31 -19.78
N THR A 14 0.92 10.12 -20.05
CA THR A 14 1.93 9.89 -21.08
C THR A 14 1.36 10.09 -22.50
N LEU A 15 0.10 9.72 -22.70
CA LEU A 15 -0.59 9.83 -23.99
C LEU A 15 -1.38 11.13 -24.14
N ASN A 16 -1.19 12.13 -23.25
CA ASN A 16 -1.98 13.37 -23.23
C ASN A 16 -3.49 13.13 -23.21
N GLY A 17 -3.95 12.10 -22.48
CA GLY A 17 -5.34 11.66 -22.48
C GLY A 17 -6.33 12.75 -22.04
N PHE A 18 -5.91 13.74 -21.28
CA PHE A 18 -6.74 14.88 -20.86
C PHE A 18 -7.19 15.79 -22.02
N GLU A 19 -6.45 15.79 -23.13
CA GLU A 19 -6.83 16.53 -24.35
C GLU A 19 -8.04 15.88 -25.05
N TYR A 20 -8.20 14.57 -24.91
CA TYR A 20 -9.32 13.85 -25.54
C TYR A 20 -10.59 13.95 -24.72
N LYS A 21 -10.50 13.73 -23.41
CA LYS A 21 -11.64 13.79 -22.51
C LYS A 21 -11.23 13.95 -21.06
N ARG A 22 -11.91 14.85 -20.36
CA ARG A 22 -11.76 15.07 -18.93
C ARG A 22 -13.13 14.99 -18.24
N PRO A 23 -13.48 13.88 -17.54
CA PRO A 23 -14.74 13.77 -16.80
C PRO A 23 -14.85 14.88 -15.73
N SER A 24 -15.88 15.70 -15.79
CA SER A 24 -16.06 16.85 -14.90
C SER A 24 -16.48 16.49 -13.47
N SER A 25 -17.08 15.31 -13.30
CA SER A 25 -17.60 14.84 -12.00
C SER A 25 -16.59 13.99 -11.19
N LEU A 26 -15.33 13.90 -11.63
CA LEU A 26 -14.32 13.11 -10.96
C LEU A 26 -13.79 13.85 -9.74
N ASN A 27 -14.10 13.33 -8.55
CA ASN A 27 -13.73 13.94 -7.26
C ASN A 27 -12.96 13.03 -6.32
N LYS A 28 -12.73 11.75 -6.71
CA LYS A 28 -11.90 10.81 -5.95
C LYS A 28 -11.11 9.95 -6.92
N ILE A 29 -9.79 9.89 -6.71
CA ILE A 29 -8.84 9.13 -7.52
C ILE A 29 -8.00 8.30 -6.56
N MET A 30 -8.22 6.98 -6.60
CA MET A 30 -7.52 6.01 -5.76
C MET A 30 -6.70 5.09 -6.65
N PHE A 31 -5.47 4.79 -6.26
CA PHE A 31 -4.56 3.99 -7.06
C PHE A 31 -3.68 3.08 -6.19
N SER A 32 -3.27 1.95 -6.77
CA SER A 32 -2.44 0.94 -6.10
C SER A 32 -1.63 0.09 -7.09
N GLY A 33 -0.89 -0.87 -6.56
CA GLY A 33 -0.21 -1.93 -7.29
C GLY A 33 1.24 -1.63 -7.68
N GLU A 34 1.63 -0.36 -7.72
CA GLU A 34 2.98 0.08 -8.05
C GLU A 34 3.32 1.37 -7.29
N VAL A 35 4.60 1.70 -7.22
CA VAL A 35 5.03 3.01 -6.69
C VAL A 35 4.61 4.11 -7.67
N MET A 36 3.83 5.09 -7.21
CA MET A 36 3.35 6.19 -8.03
C MET A 36 4.47 7.21 -8.31
N PRO A 37 4.86 7.42 -9.57
CA PRO A 37 5.80 8.47 -9.91
C PRO A 37 5.18 9.86 -9.71
N ILE A 38 5.81 10.70 -8.91
CA ILE A 38 5.27 12.01 -8.52
C ILE A 38 4.96 12.92 -9.71
N LYS A 39 5.76 12.83 -10.79
CA LYS A 39 5.48 13.55 -12.04
C LYS A 39 4.05 13.31 -12.55
N HIS A 40 3.61 12.06 -12.58
CA HIS A 40 2.28 11.70 -13.07
C HIS A 40 1.18 12.09 -12.07
N LEU A 41 1.44 11.92 -10.77
CA LEU A 41 0.54 12.39 -9.72
C LEU A 41 0.29 13.91 -9.85
N ASN A 42 1.35 14.70 -9.98
CA ASN A 42 1.25 16.16 -10.10
C ASN A 42 0.47 16.55 -11.37
N ALA A 43 0.68 15.86 -12.48
CA ALA A 43 -0.09 16.11 -13.72
C ALA A 43 -1.60 15.86 -13.50
N TRP A 44 -1.97 14.80 -12.78
CA TRP A 44 -3.36 14.54 -12.41
C TRP A 44 -3.93 15.60 -11.45
N ARG A 45 -3.16 16.03 -10.45
CA ARG A 45 -3.58 17.06 -9.48
C ARG A 45 -3.82 18.42 -10.13
N VAL A 46 -3.02 18.77 -11.14
CA VAL A 46 -3.27 19.99 -11.94
C VAL A 46 -4.61 19.92 -12.66
N GLN A 47 -4.99 18.75 -13.17
CA GLN A 47 -6.27 18.58 -13.90
C GLN A 47 -7.49 18.49 -12.97
N TYR A 48 -7.30 18.02 -11.74
CA TYR A 48 -8.36 17.82 -10.75
C TYR A 48 -7.93 18.35 -9.36
N PRO A 49 -7.78 19.69 -9.22
CA PRO A 49 -7.24 20.29 -7.99
C PRO A 49 -8.12 20.02 -6.76
N ASP A 50 -9.43 19.89 -6.95
CA ASP A 50 -10.38 19.65 -5.86
C ASP A 50 -10.64 18.15 -5.60
N ALA A 51 -10.00 17.24 -6.33
CA ALA A 51 -10.21 15.82 -6.14
C ALA A 51 -9.36 15.29 -4.98
N MET A 52 -9.94 14.35 -4.22
CA MET A 52 -9.20 13.55 -3.24
C MET A 52 -8.34 12.52 -3.97
N PHE A 53 -7.05 12.51 -3.71
CA PHE A 53 -6.12 11.49 -4.18
C PHE A 53 -5.74 10.56 -3.04
N VAL A 54 -5.74 9.24 -3.30
CA VAL A 54 -5.43 8.25 -2.27
C VAL A 54 -4.47 7.21 -2.84
N ASN A 55 -3.30 7.09 -2.22
CA ASN A 55 -2.37 6.00 -2.43
C ASN A 55 -2.82 4.80 -1.60
N LEU A 56 -3.00 3.65 -2.24
CA LEU A 56 -3.41 2.41 -1.60
C LEU A 56 -2.28 1.39 -1.73
N TYR A 57 -2.07 0.58 -0.69
CA TYR A 57 -1.14 -0.55 -0.76
C TYR A 57 -1.81 -1.82 -0.29
N GLY A 58 -1.46 -2.90 -0.98
CA GLY A 58 -1.75 -4.27 -0.58
C GLY A 58 -1.59 -5.25 -1.73
N PRO A 59 -1.18 -6.48 -1.43
CA PRO A 59 -1.11 -7.58 -2.38
C PRO A 59 -2.48 -8.26 -2.56
N THR A 60 -2.59 -9.09 -3.59
CA THR A 60 -3.80 -9.87 -3.90
C THR A 60 -4.22 -10.79 -2.75
N GLU A 61 -3.27 -11.29 -2.00
CA GLU A 61 -3.43 -12.22 -0.88
C GLU A 61 -4.19 -11.63 0.31
N ILE A 62 -4.34 -10.31 0.36
CA ILE A 62 -5.15 -9.61 1.38
C ILE A 62 -6.33 -8.86 0.73
N THR A 63 -6.88 -9.40 -0.33
CA THR A 63 -8.08 -8.86 -1.00
C THR A 63 -7.91 -7.41 -1.44
N CYS A 64 -6.78 -7.15 -2.10
CA CYS A 64 -6.42 -5.94 -2.84
C CYS A 64 -5.66 -4.86 -2.04
N ASN A 65 -6.14 -4.37 -0.90
CA ASN A 65 -5.44 -3.29 -0.18
C ASN A 65 -5.63 -3.41 1.33
N CYS A 66 -4.59 -3.07 2.11
CA CYS A 66 -4.64 -3.05 3.57
C CYS A 66 -4.27 -1.70 4.18
N THR A 67 -3.64 -0.80 3.42
CA THR A 67 -3.35 0.55 3.88
C THR A 67 -3.79 1.62 2.86
N TYR A 68 -3.94 2.84 3.35
CA TYR A 68 -4.27 4.01 2.55
C TYR A 68 -3.57 5.26 3.05
N TYR A 69 -3.16 6.13 2.12
CA TYR A 69 -2.64 7.46 2.38
C TYR A 69 -3.44 8.50 1.58
N ILE A 70 -4.09 9.43 2.26
CA ILE A 70 -4.76 10.56 1.61
C ILE A 70 -3.70 11.61 1.31
N ILE A 71 -3.58 12.01 0.05
CA ILE A 71 -2.56 12.94 -0.41
C ILE A 71 -3.08 14.38 -0.18
N ASP A 72 -2.69 14.97 0.92
CA ASP A 72 -3.12 16.27 1.40
C ASP A 72 -2.06 17.37 1.30
N ARG A 73 -0.83 17.02 0.89
CA ARG A 73 0.29 17.95 0.66
C ARG A 73 0.87 17.83 -0.74
N GLU A 74 1.74 18.73 -1.10
CA GLU A 74 2.55 18.63 -2.30
C GLU A 74 3.75 17.71 -2.09
N PHE A 75 4.18 17.07 -3.16
CA PHE A 75 5.34 16.18 -3.19
C PHE A 75 6.31 16.63 -4.27
N GLY A 76 7.59 16.74 -3.92
CA GLY A 76 8.68 16.96 -4.86
C GLY A 76 8.92 15.73 -5.74
N LEU A 77 9.55 15.93 -6.90
CA LEU A 77 9.73 14.86 -7.89
C LEU A 77 10.55 13.66 -7.38
N ASP A 78 11.44 13.89 -6.43
CA ASP A 78 12.32 12.89 -5.83
C ASP A 78 11.76 12.28 -4.53
N GLU A 79 10.59 12.75 -4.08
CA GLU A 79 9.93 12.20 -2.90
C GLU A 79 9.19 10.89 -3.22
N LYS A 80 8.98 10.08 -2.19
CA LYS A 80 8.12 8.89 -2.24
C LYS A 80 6.79 9.19 -1.55
N LEU A 81 5.72 8.56 -2.01
CA LEU A 81 4.45 8.58 -1.28
C LEU A 81 4.49 7.61 -0.11
N PRO A 82 3.99 8.02 1.06
CA PRO A 82 3.75 7.08 2.15
C PRO A 82 2.75 6.00 1.76
N MET A 83 2.89 4.83 2.37
CA MET A 83 1.89 3.74 2.28
C MET A 83 0.67 4.04 3.16
N GLY A 84 0.82 4.95 4.11
CA GLY A 84 -0.22 5.43 5.00
C GLY A 84 -0.52 4.49 6.17
N LYS A 85 -1.79 4.44 6.56
CA LYS A 85 -2.27 3.71 7.73
C LYS A 85 -3.20 2.55 7.35
N PRO A 86 -3.33 1.53 8.22
CA PRO A 86 -4.23 0.40 7.98
C PRO A 86 -5.70 0.82 7.87
N PHE A 87 -6.47 0.05 7.11
CA PHE A 87 -7.93 0.09 7.21
C PHE A 87 -8.38 -0.38 8.61
N ALA A 88 -9.55 0.06 9.05
CA ALA A 88 -10.04 -0.19 10.41
C ALA A 88 -10.21 -1.68 10.77
N ASN A 89 -10.40 -2.54 9.78
CA ASN A 89 -10.57 -3.98 9.93
C ASN A 89 -9.29 -4.79 9.66
N GLU A 90 -8.18 -4.10 9.40
CA GLU A 90 -6.88 -4.71 9.13
C GLU A 90 -5.85 -4.28 10.17
N ARG A 91 -5.02 -5.23 10.58
CA ARG A 91 -3.86 -4.97 11.41
C ARG A 91 -2.61 -5.15 10.57
N VAL A 92 -1.83 -4.11 10.46
CA VAL A 92 -0.57 -4.08 9.71
C VAL A 92 0.55 -3.81 10.70
N PHE A 93 1.60 -4.64 10.66
CA PHE A 93 2.76 -4.54 11.54
C PHE A 93 4.00 -5.05 10.82
N ARG A 94 5.17 -4.82 11.41
CA ARG A 94 6.45 -5.22 10.84
C ARG A 94 7.13 -6.26 11.72
N LEU A 95 7.73 -7.27 11.08
CA LEU A 95 8.57 -8.26 11.74
C LEU A 95 10.01 -8.15 11.22
N ASP A 96 10.97 -8.39 12.11
CA ASP A 96 12.36 -8.60 11.74
C ASP A 96 12.62 -10.07 11.33
N ASP A 97 13.88 -10.39 11.02
CA ASP A 97 14.30 -11.73 10.60
C ASP A 97 14.19 -12.79 11.74
N GLU A 98 14.00 -12.34 12.99
CA GLU A 98 13.81 -13.20 14.17
C GLU A 98 12.33 -13.28 14.60
N ASP A 99 11.40 -12.84 13.74
CA ASP A 99 9.95 -12.78 13.98
C ASP A 99 9.55 -11.86 15.16
N LYS A 100 10.38 -10.87 15.49
CA LYS A 100 10.08 -9.88 16.52
C LYS A 100 9.44 -8.64 15.92
N LEU A 101 8.57 -8.02 16.69
CA LEU A 101 7.94 -6.76 16.30
C LEU A 101 8.97 -5.64 16.15
N VAL A 102 9.03 -5.03 14.98
CA VAL A 102 9.79 -3.80 14.76
C VAL A 102 8.89 -2.61 15.09
N ASP A 103 9.22 -1.93 16.18
CA ASP A 103 8.43 -0.81 16.71
C ASP A 103 8.44 0.40 15.77
N ALA A 104 7.31 1.12 15.69
CA ALA A 104 7.20 2.35 14.90
C ALA A 104 8.12 3.48 15.42
N GLY A 105 8.50 3.43 16.70
CA GLY A 105 9.44 4.37 17.32
C GLY A 105 10.90 4.18 16.92
N ARG A 106 11.19 3.31 15.95
CA ARG A 106 12.53 3.12 15.36
C ARG A 106 12.55 3.55 13.90
N PRO A 107 12.71 4.86 13.62
CA PRO A 107 12.77 5.37 12.27
C PRO A 107 13.92 4.76 11.46
N GLY A 108 13.64 4.46 10.18
CA GLY A 108 14.63 3.89 9.26
C GLY A 108 14.89 2.39 9.44
N GLU A 109 14.50 1.77 10.56
CA GLU A 109 14.65 0.33 10.74
C GLU A 109 13.71 -0.42 9.81
N LEU A 110 14.28 -1.37 9.04
CA LEU A 110 13.52 -2.19 8.10
C LEU A 110 12.82 -3.34 8.82
N GLY A 111 11.65 -3.70 8.33
CA GLY A 111 10.96 -4.93 8.71
C GLY A 111 10.03 -5.38 7.60
N GLU A 112 9.76 -6.68 7.55
CA GLU A 112 8.77 -7.23 6.63
C GLU A 112 7.37 -6.81 7.07
N ILE A 113 6.60 -6.21 6.16
CA ILE A 113 5.20 -5.88 6.45
C ILE A 113 4.35 -7.15 6.46
N CYS A 114 3.64 -7.36 7.57
CA CYS A 114 2.74 -8.46 7.79
C CYS A 114 1.31 -7.95 8.02
N VAL A 115 0.33 -8.72 7.59
CA VAL A 115 -1.09 -8.31 7.66
C VAL A 115 -1.91 -9.40 8.32
N SER A 116 -2.74 -9.02 9.28
CA SER A 116 -3.84 -9.83 9.80
C SER A 116 -5.15 -9.06 9.71
N GLY A 117 -6.26 -9.77 9.60
CA GLY A 117 -7.58 -9.18 9.52
C GLY A 117 -8.52 -9.91 8.57
N THR A 118 -9.64 -9.28 8.30
CA THR A 118 -10.74 -9.91 7.54
C THR A 118 -10.45 -10.02 6.03
N ALA A 119 -9.48 -9.27 5.52
CA ALA A 119 -9.09 -9.29 4.12
C ALA A 119 -8.07 -10.38 3.76
N VAL A 120 -7.44 -11.03 4.76
CA VAL A 120 -6.49 -12.12 4.53
C VAL A 120 -7.20 -13.30 3.87
N THR A 121 -6.72 -13.73 2.69
CA THR A 121 -7.30 -14.84 1.94
C THR A 121 -6.94 -16.20 2.54
N MET A 122 -7.55 -17.26 2.03
CA MET A 122 -7.31 -18.62 2.52
C MET A 122 -6.04 -19.29 1.95
N GLY A 123 -5.30 -18.60 1.08
CA GLY A 123 -4.09 -19.11 0.45
C GLY A 123 -4.18 -19.31 -1.05
N TYR A 124 -3.23 -20.06 -1.60
CA TYR A 124 -3.08 -20.30 -3.04
C TYR A 124 -3.76 -21.59 -3.49
N LEU A 125 -4.58 -21.50 -4.52
CA LEU A 125 -5.29 -22.65 -5.07
C LEU A 125 -4.32 -23.78 -5.48
N ARG A 126 -4.55 -24.98 -4.94
CA ARG A 126 -3.75 -26.18 -5.22
C ARG A 126 -2.25 -26.02 -4.97
N ASN A 127 -1.86 -25.11 -4.09
CA ASN A 127 -0.46 -24.90 -3.72
C ASN A 127 -0.31 -24.80 -2.19
N PRO A 128 -0.42 -25.93 -1.47
CA PRO A 128 -0.34 -25.93 -0.02
C PRO A 128 1.03 -25.51 0.51
N GLU A 129 2.11 -25.82 -0.19
CA GLU A 129 3.47 -25.45 0.21
C GLU A 129 3.66 -23.95 0.22
N LYS A 130 3.29 -23.26 -0.87
CA LYS A 130 3.36 -21.81 -0.96
C LYS A 130 2.39 -21.15 0.02
N THR A 131 1.22 -21.75 0.24
CA THR A 131 0.26 -21.26 1.23
C THR A 131 0.88 -21.31 2.64
N ALA A 132 1.44 -22.44 3.04
CA ALA A 132 2.05 -22.60 4.37
C ALA A 132 3.28 -21.69 4.59
N ALA A 133 3.98 -21.33 3.53
CA ALA A 133 5.12 -20.42 3.60
C ALA A 133 4.72 -18.94 3.80
N ALA A 134 3.57 -18.53 3.24
CA ALA A 134 3.17 -17.13 3.23
C ALA A 134 2.05 -16.80 4.25
N PHE A 135 1.19 -17.79 4.54
CA PHE A 135 0.07 -17.64 5.48
C PHE A 135 0.39 -18.45 6.75
N VAL A 136 0.95 -17.76 7.73
CA VAL A 136 1.51 -18.39 8.93
C VAL A 136 0.76 -17.98 10.19
N GLN A 137 0.97 -18.72 11.28
CA GLN A 137 0.55 -18.26 12.60
C GLN A 137 1.28 -16.96 12.95
N ASN A 138 0.54 -15.99 13.50
CA ASN A 138 1.13 -14.75 14.01
C ASN A 138 2.12 -15.07 15.15
N PRO A 139 3.43 -14.83 14.98
CA PRO A 139 4.43 -15.14 15.99
C PRO A 139 4.29 -14.28 17.25
N LEU A 140 3.58 -13.15 17.16
CA LEU A 140 3.30 -12.27 18.30
C LEU A 140 2.08 -12.69 19.12
N ASN A 141 1.37 -13.75 18.71
CA ASN A 141 0.14 -14.23 19.37
C ASN A 141 0.25 -15.72 19.68
N ASP A 142 0.39 -16.05 20.95
CA ASP A 142 0.47 -17.40 21.49
C ASP A 142 -0.86 -17.89 22.14
N ARG A 143 -1.90 -17.05 22.13
CA ARG A 143 -3.17 -17.32 22.86
C ARG A 143 -4.22 -18.02 22.02
N TYR A 144 -4.25 -17.73 20.70
CA TYR A 144 -5.21 -18.30 19.76
C TYR A 144 -4.64 -18.34 18.34
N LEU A 145 -5.26 -19.12 17.47
CA LEU A 145 -4.88 -19.21 16.07
C LEU A 145 -5.22 -17.89 15.36
N GLU A 146 -4.21 -17.18 14.90
CA GLU A 146 -4.33 -15.95 14.13
C GLU A 146 -3.45 -16.06 12.90
N THR A 147 -4.05 -16.29 11.75
CA THR A 147 -3.31 -16.33 10.49
C THR A 147 -2.93 -14.92 10.06
N ILE A 148 -1.65 -14.74 9.74
CA ILE A 148 -1.14 -13.54 9.09
C ILE A 148 -0.65 -13.86 7.70
N TYR A 149 -0.65 -12.87 6.81
CA TYR A 149 0.03 -12.94 5.53
C TYR A 149 1.38 -12.23 5.63
N ARG A 150 2.45 -12.93 5.25
CA ARG A 150 3.81 -12.39 5.10
C ARG A 150 3.97 -11.93 3.66
N THR A 151 4.17 -10.61 3.45
CA THR A 151 4.14 -10.04 2.11
C THR A 151 5.44 -10.22 1.33
N GLY A 152 6.55 -10.39 2.02
CA GLY A 152 7.89 -10.31 1.48
C GLY A 152 8.35 -8.88 1.17
N ASP A 153 7.54 -7.87 1.49
CA ASP A 153 7.87 -6.46 1.24
C ASP A 153 8.53 -5.86 2.50
N LEU A 154 9.70 -5.22 2.33
CA LEU A 154 10.39 -4.50 3.38
C LEU A 154 9.94 -3.05 3.42
N VAL A 155 9.62 -2.59 4.62
CA VAL A 155 9.14 -1.23 4.87
C VAL A 155 9.84 -0.59 6.07
N TYR A 156 9.77 0.73 6.17
CA TYR A 156 10.29 1.48 7.31
C TYR A 156 9.36 2.65 7.67
N TYR A 157 9.43 3.12 8.90
CA TYR A 157 8.83 4.38 9.31
C TYR A 157 9.86 5.53 9.17
N SER A 158 9.40 6.69 8.71
CA SER A 158 10.17 7.93 8.78
C SER A 158 10.22 8.48 10.20
N GLU A 159 11.00 9.55 10.41
CA GLU A 159 11.03 10.29 11.67
C GLU A 159 9.67 10.90 12.05
N ASP A 160 8.86 11.24 11.03
CA ASP A 160 7.50 11.76 11.20
C ASP A 160 6.44 10.65 11.40
N GLY A 161 6.86 9.38 11.47
CA GLY A 161 5.97 8.24 11.68
C GLY A 161 5.16 7.82 10.44
N GLU A 162 5.55 8.23 9.24
CA GLU A 162 4.96 7.79 7.99
C GLU A 162 5.59 6.47 7.50
N LEU A 163 4.77 5.53 7.06
CA LEU A 163 5.21 4.22 6.57
C LEU A 163 5.60 4.28 5.08
N PHE A 164 6.79 3.80 4.74
CA PHE A 164 7.33 3.79 3.38
C PHE A 164 7.75 2.39 2.92
N PHE A 165 7.50 2.11 1.64
CA PHE A 165 8.03 0.94 0.96
C PHE A 165 9.54 1.12 0.70
N SER A 166 10.32 0.08 0.97
CA SER A 166 11.76 0.04 0.71
C SER A 166 12.08 -0.86 -0.49
N SER A 167 11.82 -2.16 -0.36
CA SER A 167 12.17 -3.17 -1.37
C SER A 167 11.35 -4.45 -1.19
N ARG A 168 11.58 -5.41 -2.07
CA ARG A 168 11.02 -6.76 -2.03
C ARG A 168 12.11 -7.80 -2.14
#